data_e01c4c3e4f8656a5180bdb2ccc9a871b
#
_entry.id   e01c4c3e4f8656a5180bdb2ccc9a871b
#
_cell.length_a   1.000
_cell.length_b   1.000
_cell.length_c   1.000
_cell.angle_alpha   90.00
_cell.angle_beta   90.00
_cell.angle_gamma   90.00
#
_symmetry.space_group_name_H-M   'P 1'
#
loop_
_entity.id
_entity.type
_entity.pdbx_description
1 polymer ?
#
loop_
_entity_poly.entity_id
_entity_poly.type
_entity_poly.pdbx_seq_one_letter_code
_entity_poly.pdbx_strand_id
1 'polypeptide(L)'
;MSSSPADLVRAFHLAFGLDARSTPTEVSPALAAHRGELLAEEAREVAEVSVHGPLDRLAHELADVVYVAYGTALVHGIDLDAVLAEIHRSNMTKIGPDGSVSRREDGKVLKGEHYEAPDVRRVLRSQGWAPGGGA
;
A
#
# COMPACT_ATOMS: atom_id res chain seq x y z
N MET A 1 13.02 -6.71 -19.89
CA MET A 1 12.85 -5.93 -18.64
C MET A 1 11.54 -6.30 -17.98
N SER A 2 11.57 -6.62 -16.71
CA SER A 2 10.36 -6.89 -15.96
C SER A 2 9.72 -5.56 -15.54
N SER A 3 8.40 -5.45 -15.72
CA SER A 3 7.65 -4.30 -15.25
C SER A 3 7.38 -4.44 -13.75
N SER A 4 7.43 -3.32 -13.05
CA SER A 4 7.05 -3.28 -11.62
C SER A 4 5.53 -3.46 -11.48
N PRO A 5 5.04 -3.83 -10.28
CA PRO A 5 3.59 -3.82 -10.03
C PRO A 5 2.93 -2.49 -10.38
N ALA A 6 3.58 -1.38 -10.04
CA ALA A 6 3.06 -0.05 -10.38
C ALA A 6 2.91 0.12 -11.90
N ASP A 7 3.89 -0.33 -12.69
CA ASP A 7 3.83 -0.23 -14.15
C ASP A 7 2.71 -1.07 -14.74
N LEU A 8 2.52 -2.29 -14.23
CA LEU A 8 1.46 -3.18 -14.70
C LEU A 8 0.08 -2.58 -14.45
N VAL A 9 -0.14 -2.06 -13.25
CA VAL A 9 -1.44 -1.48 -12.87
C VAL A 9 -1.69 -0.19 -13.65
N ARG A 10 -0.65 0.63 -13.85
CA ARG A 10 -0.78 1.85 -14.69
C ARG A 10 -1.20 1.48 -16.11
N ALA A 11 -0.59 0.46 -16.69
CA ALA A 11 -0.94 0.00 -18.05
C ALA A 11 -2.42 -0.39 -18.11
N PHE A 12 -2.93 -1.08 -17.09
CA PHE A 12 -4.34 -1.46 -17.01
C PHE A 12 -5.24 -0.22 -16.93
N HIS A 13 -4.94 0.72 -16.04
CA HIS A 13 -5.75 1.93 -15.89
C HIS A 13 -5.79 2.73 -17.20
N LEU A 14 -4.66 2.88 -17.86
CA LEU A 14 -4.60 3.60 -19.13
C LEU A 14 -5.38 2.89 -20.24
N ALA A 15 -5.27 1.57 -20.32
CA ALA A 15 -5.96 0.78 -21.33
C ALA A 15 -7.48 0.83 -21.17
N PHE A 16 -7.98 0.90 -19.95
CA PHE A 16 -9.41 0.86 -19.66
C PHE A 16 -10.01 2.24 -19.32
N GLY A 17 -9.24 3.31 -19.48
CA GLY A 17 -9.74 4.66 -19.22
C GLY A 17 -10.03 4.98 -17.77
N LEU A 18 -9.34 4.30 -16.85
CA LEU A 18 -9.46 4.57 -15.43
C LEU A 18 -8.52 5.70 -15.02
N ASP A 19 -8.84 6.35 -13.90
CA ASP A 19 -8.03 7.45 -13.39
C ASP A 19 -6.59 7.01 -13.12
N ALA A 20 -5.64 7.85 -13.54
CA ALA A 20 -4.21 7.62 -13.34
C ALA A 20 -3.56 8.99 -13.14
N ARG A 21 -3.37 9.36 -11.88
CA ARG A 21 -2.76 10.65 -11.53
C ARG A 21 -1.28 10.49 -11.25
N SER A 22 -0.53 11.58 -11.49
CA SER A 22 0.92 11.58 -11.31
C SER A 22 1.36 12.35 -10.06
N THR A 23 0.45 13.09 -9.43
CA THR A 23 0.72 13.89 -8.24
C THR A 23 -0.31 13.56 -7.16
N PRO A 24 0.10 13.37 -5.90
CA PRO A 24 -0.85 13.06 -4.83
C PRO A 24 -1.98 14.08 -4.77
N THR A 25 -3.20 13.59 -4.86
CA THR A 25 -4.40 14.40 -5.01
C THR A 25 -5.54 13.78 -4.22
N GLU A 26 -6.25 14.59 -3.49
CA GLU A 26 -7.47 14.15 -2.82
C GLU A 26 -8.58 14.08 -3.85
N VAL A 27 -9.21 12.92 -3.98
CA VAL A 27 -10.27 12.69 -4.97
C VAL A 27 -11.64 12.88 -4.32
N SER A 28 -12.70 12.85 -5.14
CA SER A 28 -14.06 12.97 -4.60
C SER A 28 -14.37 11.88 -3.59
N PRO A 29 -15.21 12.17 -2.58
CA PRO A 29 -15.61 11.14 -1.60
C PRO A 29 -16.21 9.90 -2.24
N ALA A 30 -16.97 10.05 -3.31
CA ALA A 30 -17.59 8.91 -4.01
C ALA A 30 -16.52 8.01 -4.64
N LEU A 31 -15.52 8.58 -5.30
CA LEU A 31 -14.44 7.81 -5.91
C LEU A 31 -13.57 7.14 -4.83
N ALA A 32 -13.25 7.86 -3.77
CA ALA A 32 -12.49 7.31 -2.64
C ALA A 32 -13.22 6.14 -2.01
N ALA A 33 -14.52 6.27 -1.76
CA ALA A 33 -15.35 5.20 -1.19
C ALA A 33 -15.39 3.98 -2.10
N HIS A 34 -15.54 4.18 -3.40
CA HIS A 34 -15.55 3.08 -4.38
C HIS A 34 -14.24 2.29 -4.34
N ARG A 35 -13.10 2.99 -4.33
CA ARG A 35 -11.78 2.35 -4.25
C ARG A 35 -11.61 1.58 -2.94
N GLY A 36 -12.07 2.15 -1.84
CA GLY A 36 -12.06 1.50 -0.53
C GLY A 36 -12.89 0.21 -0.51
N GLU A 37 -14.07 0.23 -1.12
CA GLU A 37 -14.93 -0.96 -1.23
C GLU A 37 -14.27 -2.07 -2.05
N LEU A 38 -13.66 -1.74 -3.17
CA LEU A 38 -12.94 -2.72 -4.00
C LEU A 38 -11.85 -3.41 -3.18
N LEU A 39 -11.06 -2.63 -2.45
CA LEU A 39 -9.97 -3.18 -1.63
C LEU A 39 -10.52 -4.05 -0.49
N ALA A 40 -11.59 -3.62 0.16
CA ALA A 40 -12.22 -4.37 1.24
C ALA A 40 -12.76 -5.73 0.75
N GLU A 41 -13.34 -5.77 -0.44
CA GLU A 41 -13.82 -7.03 -1.05
C GLU A 41 -12.67 -8.03 -1.23
N GLU A 42 -11.56 -7.58 -1.81
CA GLU A 42 -10.40 -8.44 -2.04
C GLU A 42 -9.78 -8.91 -0.72
N ALA A 43 -9.72 -8.05 0.28
CA ALA A 43 -9.20 -8.41 1.60
C ALA A 43 -10.07 -9.48 2.28
N ARG A 44 -11.39 -9.39 2.14
CA ARG A 44 -12.30 -10.40 2.66
C ARG A 44 -12.08 -11.75 1.98
N GLU A 45 -11.89 -11.76 0.67
CA GLU A 45 -11.61 -12.98 -0.08
C GLU A 45 -10.29 -13.63 0.36
N VAL A 46 -9.26 -12.84 0.61
CA VAL A 46 -7.99 -13.35 1.17
C VAL A 46 -8.23 -14.01 2.53
N ALA A 47 -8.96 -13.36 3.42
CA ALA A 47 -9.23 -13.89 4.76
C ALA A 47 -9.95 -15.24 4.69
N GLU A 48 -10.92 -15.37 3.80
CA GLU A 48 -11.69 -16.59 3.60
C GLU A 48 -10.82 -17.72 3.03
N VAL A 49 -10.09 -17.45 1.96
CA VAL A 49 -9.25 -18.44 1.28
C VAL A 49 -8.05 -18.85 2.13
N SER A 50 -7.55 -17.97 3.01
CA SER A 50 -6.45 -18.29 3.92
C SER A 50 -6.74 -19.49 4.81
N VAL A 51 -8.00 -19.69 5.19
CA VAL A 51 -8.41 -20.81 6.05
C VAL A 51 -8.65 -22.09 5.24
N HIS A 52 -9.25 -21.98 4.08
CA HIS A 52 -9.74 -23.12 3.31
C HIS A 52 -8.90 -23.49 2.10
N GLY A 53 -8.04 -22.59 1.63
CA GLY A 53 -7.26 -22.82 0.42
C GLY A 53 -8.14 -23.02 -0.82
N PRO A 54 -7.65 -23.62 -1.90
CA PRO A 54 -6.27 -24.11 -2.05
C PRO A 54 -5.23 -23.00 -2.21
N LEU A 55 -3.96 -23.36 -2.22
CA LEU A 55 -2.85 -22.41 -2.21
C LEU A 55 -2.83 -21.51 -3.45
N ASP A 56 -3.19 -22.04 -4.61
CA ASP A 56 -3.23 -21.25 -5.84
C ASP A 56 -4.31 -20.17 -5.78
N ARG A 57 -5.44 -20.42 -5.12
CA ARG A 57 -6.46 -19.41 -4.88
C ARG A 57 -5.97 -18.35 -3.92
N LEU A 58 -5.23 -18.75 -2.88
CA LEU A 58 -4.64 -17.76 -1.96
C LEU A 58 -3.66 -16.84 -2.69
N ALA A 59 -2.81 -17.41 -3.54
CA ALA A 59 -1.88 -16.63 -4.35
C ALA A 59 -2.62 -15.63 -5.26
N HIS A 60 -3.69 -16.09 -5.90
CA HIS A 60 -4.53 -15.24 -6.74
C HIS A 60 -5.11 -14.06 -5.95
N GLU A 61 -5.75 -14.35 -4.83
CA GLU A 61 -6.42 -13.31 -4.03
C GLU A 61 -5.44 -12.32 -3.41
N LEU A 62 -4.25 -12.79 -3.01
CA LEU A 62 -3.19 -11.90 -2.55
C LEU A 62 -2.75 -10.93 -3.67
N ALA A 63 -2.60 -11.46 -4.88
CA ALA A 63 -2.25 -10.62 -6.03
C ALA A 63 -3.35 -9.59 -6.31
N ASP A 64 -4.61 -9.97 -6.20
CA ASP A 64 -5.74 -9.06 -6.40
C ASP A 64 -5.72 -7.92 -5.38
N VAL A 65 -5.44 -8.21 -4.10
CA VAL A 65 -5.30 -7.17 -3.06
C VAL A 65 -4.21 -6.17 -3.44
N VAL A 66 -3.04 -6.67 -3.84
CA VAL A 66 -1.92 -5.81 -4.22
C VAL A 66 -2.28 -4.99 -5.46
N TYR A 67 -2.92 -5.61 -6.43
CA TYR A 67 -3.34 -4.97 -7.67
C TYR A 67 -4.30 -3.79 -7.40
N VAL A 68 -5.31 -4.02 -6.58
CA VAL A 68 -6.29 -2.98 -6.21
C VAL A 68 -5.64 -1.90 -5.35
N ALA A 69 -4.70 -2.27 -4.46
CA ALA A 69 -3.96 -1.30 -3.65
C ALA A 69 -3.15 -0.34 -4.54
N TYR A 70 -2.40 -0.87 -5.50
CA TYR A 70 -1.66 -0.04 -6.47
C TYR A 70 -2.59 0.79 -7.33
N GLY A 71 -3.73 0.24 -7.74
CA GLY A 71 -4.75 0.98 -8.48
C GLY A 71 -5.31 2.15 -7.68
N THR A 72 -5.55 1.93 -6.40
CA THR A 72 -6.03 2.99 -5.50
C THR A 72 -4.97 4.08 -5.33
N ALA A 73 -3.71 3.71 -5.16
CA ALA A 73 -2.61 4.67 -5.11
C ALA A 73 -2.55 5.49 -6.40
N LEU A 74 -2.67 4.84 -7.54
CA LEU A 74 -2.62 5.49 -8.86
C LEU A 74 -3.80 6.47 -9.06
N VAL A 75 -4.99 6.10 -8.62
CA VAL A 75 -6.16 6.98 -8.66
C VAL A 75 -5.89 8.25 -7.86
N HIS A 76 -5.21 8.14 -6.73
CA HIS A 76 -4.85 9.28 -5.87
C HIS A 76 -3.54 9.95 -6.28
N GLY A 77 -2.81 9.41 -7.26
CA GLY A 77 -1.54 9.96 -7.70
C GLY A 77 -0.38 9.70 -6.75
N ILE A 78 -0.48 8.68 -5.91
CA ILE A 78 0.54 8.31 -4.94
C ILE A 78 1.54 7.34 -5.57
N ASP A 79 2.83 7.67 -5.48
CA ASP A 79 3.89 6.70 -5.76
C ASP A 79 4.01 5.76 -4.54
N LEU A 80 3.32 4.64 -4.60
CA LEU A 80 3.22 3.70 -3.49
C LEU A 80 4.55 3.00 -3.20
N ASP A 81 5.39 2.81 -4.21
CA ASP A 81 6.71 2.20 -4.01
C ASP A 81 7.58 3.04 -3.08
N ALA A 82 7.54 4.36 -3.23
CA ALA A 82 8.27 5.27 -2.34
C ALA A 82 7.71 5.24 -0.92
N VAL A 83 6.38 5.16 -0.78
CA VAL A 83 5.75 5.03 0.54
C VAL A 83 6.14 3.70 1.20
N LEU A 84 6.12 2.61 0.44
CA LEU A 84 6.53 1.29 0.93
C LEU A 84 7.99 1.30 1.40
N ALA A 85 8.87 1.99 0.67
CA ALA A 85 10.27 2.11 1.07
C ALA A 85 10.40 2.80 2.43
N GLU A 86 9.61 3.83 2.67
CA GLU A 86 9.60 4.52 3.97
C GLU A 86 9.02 3.64 5.08
N ILE A 87 7.94 2.92 4.80
CA ILE A 87 7.38 1.96 5.75
C ILE A 87 8.42 0.89 6.10
N HIS A 88 9.13 0.38 5.10
CA HIS A 88 10.18 -0.61 5.31
C HIS A 88 11.31 -0.04 6.18
N ARG A 89 11.79 1.17 5.87
CA ARG A 89 12.81 1.83 6.68
C ARG A 89 12.37 1.91 8.14
N SER A 90 11.14 2.38 8.37
CA SER A 90 10.56 2.49 9.71
C SER A 90 10.49 1.13 10.40
N ASN A 91 10.01 0.11 9.69
CA ASN A 91 9.89 -1.24 10.26
C ASN A 91 11.24 -1.80 10.69
N MET A 92 12.30 -1.52 9.94
CA MET A 92 13.64 -1.99 10.29
C MET A 92 14.20 -1.33 11.56
N THR A 93 13.67 -0.17 11.96
CA THR A 93 14.07 0.47 13.22
C THR A 93 13.47 -0.22 14.45
N LYS A 94 12.64 -1.24 14.27
CA LYS A 94 12.17 -2.08 15.37
C LYS A 94 13.27 -2.99 15.93
N ILE A 95 14.33 -3.18 15.16
CA ILE A 95 15.53 -3.90 15.64
C ILE A 95 16.35 -2.93 16.48
N GLY A 96 16.71 -3.34 17.71
CA GLY A 96 17.56 -2.53 18.58
C GLY A 96 19.01 -2.47 18.07
N PRO A 97 19.81 -1.52 18.61
CA PRO A 97 21.22 -1.34 18.19
C PRO A 97 22.08 -2.57 18.41
N ASP A 98 21.69 -3.40 19.38
CA ASP A 98 22.38 -4.68 19.71
C ASP A 98 21.80 -5.86 18.91
N GLY A 99 20.89 -5.60 17.98
CA GLY A 99 20.21 -6.63 17.19
C GLY A 99 19.03 -7.27 17.93
N SER A 100 18.66 -6.78 19.11
CA SER A 100 17.53 -7.34 19.87
C SER A 100 16.19 -7.01 19.20
N VAL A 101 15.24 -7.94 19.35
CA VAL A 101 13.89 -7.80 18.80
C VAL A 101 12.89 -8.17 19.89
N SER A 102 11.95 -7.29 20.17
CA SER A 102 10.84 -7.57 21.09
C SER A 102 9.67 -8.13 20.30
N ARG A 103 9.04 -9.17 20.83
CA ARG A 103 7.92 -9.85 20.16
C ARG A 103 6.73 -10.00 21.10
N ARG A 104 5.54 -9.91 20.53
CA ARG A 104 4.31 -10.27 21.22
C ARG A 104 4.17 -11.80 21.24
N GLU A 105 3.29 -12.34 22.07
CA GLU A 105 3.09 -13.80 22.21
C GLU A 105 2.81 -14.49 20.87
N ASP A 106 2.12 -13.84 19.95
CA ASP A 106 1.81 -14.38 18.63
C ASP A 106 2.95 -14.22 17.62
N GLY A 107 4.11 -13.73 18.07
CA GLY A 107 5.30 -13.53 17.23
C GLY A 107 5.39 -12.18 16.57
N LYS A 108 4.38 -11.32 16.73
CA LYS A 108 4.41 -9.98 16.11
C LYS A 108 5.57 -9.16 16.69
N VAL A 109 6.40 -8.59 15.82
CA VAL A 109 7.50 -7.71 16.21
C VAL A 109 6.94 -6.41 16.75
N LEU A 110 7.42 -6.03 17.92
CA LEU A 110 6.99 -4.81 18.61
C LEU A 110 7.98 -3.68 18.40
N LYS A 111 7.52 -2.45 18.66
CA LYS A 111 8.36 -1.26 18.61
C LYS A 111 9.29 -1.24 19.82
N GLY A 112 10.59 -1.04 19.58
CA GLY A 112 11.60 -0.90 20.63
C GLY A 112 11.91 0.57 20.92
N GLU A 113 12.94 0.79 21.75
CA GLU A 113 13.34 2.13 22.17
C GLU A 113 13.82 3.02 21.01
N HIS A 114 14.39 2.40 19.99
CA HIS A 114 14.97 3.13 18.84
C HIS A 114 14.03 3.18 17.64
N TYR A 115 12.78 2.79 17.85
CA TYR A 115 11.78 2.84 16.78
C TYR A 115 11.57 4.27 16.28
N GLU A 116 11.62 4.42 14.97
CA GLU A 116 11.31 5.67 14.29
C GLU A 116 10.05 5.46 13.44
N ALA A 117 9.01 6.22 13.72
CA ALA A 117 7.78 6.14 12.96
C ALA A 117 8.01 6.55 11.50
N PRO A 118 7.23 6.01 10.55
CA PRO A 118 7.37 6.41 9.15
C PRO A 118 6.88 7.85 8.95
N ASP A 119 7.60 8.59 8.13
CA ASP A 119 7.24 9.96 7.76
C ASP A 119 6.62 9.96 6.35
N VAL A 120 5.41 9.43 6.25
CA VAL A 120 4.68 9.32 4.99
C VAL A 120 4.34 10.71 4.44
N ARG A 121 4.06 11.66 5.32
CA ARG A 121 3.74 13.04 4.92
C ARG A 121 4.91 13.67 4.12
N ARG A 122 6.13 13.46 4.59
CA ARG A 122 7.33 13.93 3.88
C ARG A 122 7.45 13.28 2.50
N VAL A 123 7.20 11.98 2.42
CA VAL A 123 7.26 11.24 1.15
C VAL A 123 6.25 11.80 0.16
N LEU A 124 4.99 12.01 0.58
CA LEU A 124 3.96 12.57 -0.29
C LEU A 124 4.29 14.00 -0.73
N ARG A 125 4.84 14.80 0.18
CA ARG A 125 5.27 16.16 -0.17
C ARG A 125 6.36 16.15 -1.24
N SER A 126 7.30 15.20 -1.16
CA SER A 126 8.33 15.06 -2.18
C SER A 126 7.77 14.64 -3.54
N GLN A 127 6.56 14.08 -3.55
CA GLN A 127 5.84 13.74 -4.77
C GLN A 127 4.97 14.89 -5.30
N GLY A 128 4.95 16.02 -4.60
CA GLY A 128 4.19 17.19 -5.00
C GLY A 128 2.88 17.41 -4.26
N TRP A 129 2.61 16.65 -3.20
CA TRP A 129 1.39 16.83 -2.42
C TRP A 129 1.39 18.16 -1.67
N ALA A 130 0.28 18.88 -1.80
CA ALA A 130 0.03 20.12 -1.07
C ALA A 130 -1.25 19.96 -0.28
N PRO A 131 -1.16 19.51 1.01
CA PRO A 131 -2.37 19.27 1.81
C PRO A 131 -3.14 20.58 2.02
N GLY A 132 -4.47 20.49 1.84
CA GLY A 132 -5.36 21.65 1.99
C GLY A 132 -5.32 22.62 0.82
N GLY A 133 -4.47 22.39 -0.17
CA GLY A 133 -4.33 23.25 -1.33
C GLY A 133 -5.12 22.79 -2.56
N GLY A 134 -5.81 21.69 -2.46
CA GLY A 134 -6.59 21.15 -3.55
C GLY A 134 -7.98 21.74 -3.61
N ALA A 135 -8.05 23.00 -3.84
CA ALA A 135 -9.35 23.61 -4.07
C ALA A 135 -9.95 23.13 -5.40
#